data_ef2dd51aafcc2d42952fc2eac7e71776
#
_entry.id   ef2dd51aafcc2d42952fc2eac7e71776
#
_cell.length_a   1.000
_cell.length_b   1.000
_cell.length_c   1.000
_cell.angle_alpha   90.00
_cell.angle_beta   90.00
_cell.angle_gamma   90.00
#
_symmetry.space_group_name_H-M   'P 1'
#
loop_
_entity.id
_entity.type
_entity.pdbx_description
1 polymer ?
#
loop_
_entity_poly.entity_id
_entity_poly.type
_entity_poly.pdbx_seq_one_letter_code
_entity_poly.pdbx_strand_id
1 'polypeptide(L)'
;QIVCSDHVIEKIDDWNICWTMTGGAEWGEEGKNTVSIPESECSNGYNGGTPTPPVNPEFPIEVEDNQNYTYLFEDQWPLYGDYDMNDLVMIIKERTISLNKNNKVEEFKLSIDLAATGATKSIGAAIMLDGVPASAIMQPVEFSDNSLIKSFNLNSNKIENGQDYAVIPLFDDAHKALGRDRYEQINTFANHSNNTNVKNISFTIKLSNLISPDELNINKLNVFIFVEGNRNNRKEIHVIGYQPTKLANTDLFGGNNDNSSVSGKKYYISKDNLAWGIMVPTDFKWALEYVNIKTVYSLFTDWVTSGGVKNQEWWKTFDSSKVYK
;
A
#
# COMPACT_ATOMS: atom_id res chain seq x y z
N GLN A 1 -8.36 -18.71 -28.30
CA GLN A 1 -8.11 -17.39 -27.73
C GLN A 1 -8.14 -16.39 -28.85
N ILE A 2 -9.17 -15.53 -28.88
CA ILE A 2 -9.23 -14.45 -29.87
C ILE A 2 -8.30 -13.37 -29.36
N VAL A 3 -7.22 -13.11 -30.07
CA VAL A 3 -6.30 -12.02 -29.77
C VAL A 3 -6.75 -10.82 -30.60
N CYS A 4 -7.04 -9.70 -29.94
CA CYS A 4 -7.20 -8.42 -30.61
C CYS A 4 -5.83 -7.97 -31.15
N SER A 5 -5.48 -8.41 -32.34
CA SER A 5 -4.32 -7.94 -33.07
C SER A 5 -4.69 -7.86 -34.55
N ASP A 6 -4.02 -7.00 -35.30
CA ASP A 6 -4.16 -6.87 -36.75
C ASP A 6 -3.73 -8.14 -37.50
N HIS A 7 -3.32 -9.15 -36.76
CA HIS A 7 -2.82 -10.40 -37.29
C HIS A 7 -3.80 -11.51 -36.89
N VAL A 8 -4.38 -12.09 -37.90
CA VAL A 8 -5.16 -13.30 -37.79
C VAL A 8 -4.24 -14.41 -37.28
N ILE A 9 -4.31 -14.66 -36.00
CA ILE A 9 -3.75 -15.84 -35.35
C ILE A 9 -2.44 -16.29 -36.00
N GLU A 10 -1.34 -15.65 -35.63
CA GLU A 10 -0.04 -15.98 -36.19
C GLU A 10 0.45 -17.35 -35.75
N LYS A 11 0.00 -17.86 -34.62
CA LYS A 11 0.44 -19.13 -34.08
C LYS A 11 -0.60 -19.73 -33.14
N ILE A 12 -1.20 -20.81 -33.56
CA ILE A 12 -1.93 -21.70 -32.66
C ILE A 12 -1.05 -22.95 -32.51
N ASP A 13 -0.43 -23.08 -31.35
CA ASP A 13 0.43 -24.25 -31.05
C ASP A 13 -0.41 -25.51 -30.81
N ASP A 14 -1.72 -25.36 -30.61
CA ASP A 14 -2.68 -26.44 -30.50
C ASP A 14 -3.56 -26.48 -31.75
N TRP A 15 -3.34 -27.44 -32.61
CA TRP A 15 -4.09 -27.60 -33.84
C TRP A 15 -5.58 -27.94 -33.61
N ASN A 16 -5.99 -28.40 -32.42
CA ASN A 16 -7.38 -28.54 -32.06
C ASN A 16 -8.10 -27.20 -31.95
N ILE A 17 -7.40 -26.15 -31.56
CA ILE A 17 -7.93 -24.78 -31.54
C ILE A 17 -8.11 -24.28 -32.95
N CYS A 18 -7.16 -24.53 -33.84
CA CYS A 18 -7.27 -24.22 -35.27
C CYS A 18 -8.46 -24.96 -35.90
N TRP A 19 -8.60 -26.22 -35.60
CA TRP A 19 -9.69 -27.05 -36.06
C TRP A 19 -11.06 -26.52 -35.64
N THR A 20 -11.19 -26.15 -34.38
CA THR A 20 -12.43 -25.58 -33.84
C THR A 20 -12.77 -24.23 -34.50
N MET A 21 -11.80 -23.40 -34.76
CA MET A 21 -12.00 -22.09 -35.40
C MET A 21 -12.29 -22.20 -36.90
N THR A 22 -11.85 -23.21 -37.58
CA THR A 22 -12.15 -23.47 -38.98
C THR A 22 -13.49 -24.17 -39.20
N GLY A 23 -14.26 -24.38 -38.13
CA GLY A 23 -15.60 -24.94 -38.22
C GLY A 23 -15.64 -26.45 -38.60
N GLY A 24 -14.53 -27.14 -38.40
CA GLY A 24 -14.46 -28.56 -38.62
C GLY A 24 -14.36 -29.00 -40.08
N ALA A 25 -13.75 -28.15 -40.94
CA ALA A 25 -13.43 -28.56 -42.31
C ALA A 25 -12.47 -29.77 -42.29
N GLU A 26 -12.72 -30.77 -43.14
CA GLU A 26 -11.78 -31.87 -43.31
C GLU A 26 -10.48 -31.36 -43.96
N TRP A 27 -9.38 -32.06 -43.66
CA TRP A 27 -8.07 -31.76 -44.23
C TRP A 27 -8.14 -31.72 -45.77
N GLY A 28 -7.79 -30.59 -46.37
CA GLY A 28 -7.79 -30.37 -47.82
C GLY A 28 -9.04 -29.69 -48.38
N GLU A 29 -10.00 -29.33 -47.55
CA GLU A 29 -11.19 -28.55 -47.97
C GLU A 29 -11.02 -27.07 -47.72
N GLU A 30 -10.00 -26.45 -48.29
CA GLU A 30 -9.76 -25.02 -48.19
C GLU A 30 -10.96 -24.21 -48.69
N GLY A 31 -11.44 -23.30 -47.86
CA GLY A 31 -12.44 -22.30 -48.23
C GLY A 31 -13.91 -22.70 -48.11
N LYS A 32 -14.23 -23.87 -47.60
CA LYS A 32 -15.64 -24.33 -47.47
C LYS A 32 -16.31 -23.94 -46.14
N ASN A 33 -15.57 -23.62 -45.13
CA ASN A 33 -16.12 -23.16 -43.85
C ASN A 33 -15.61 -21.78 -43.48
N THR A 34 -16.39 -20.77 -43.77
CA THR A 34 -16.15 -19.39 -43.32
C THR A 34 -16.90 -19.19 -42.02
N VAL A 35 -16.18 -18.84 -40.93
CA VAL A 35 -16.77 -18.34 -39.69
C VAL A 35 -16.95 -16.82 -39.88
N SER A 36 -18.20 -16.35 -39.84
CA SER A 36 -18.46 -14.91 -39.74
C SER A 36 -18.18 -14.46 -38.32
N ILE A 37 -17.13 -13.69 -38.16
CA ILE A 37 -16.82 -13.02 -36.90
C ILE A 37 -17.62 -11.70 -36.91
N PRO A 38 -18.48 -11.46 -35.88
CA PRO A 38 -19.19 -10.19 -35.80
C PRO A 38 -18.20 -9.01 -35.76
N GLU A 39 -18.55 -7.91 -36.39
CA GLU A 39 -17.79 -6.68 -36.26
C GLU A 39 -17.66 -6.28 -34.80
N SER A 40 -16.43 -6.09 -34.36
CA SER A 40 -16.07 -5.60 -33.04
C SER A 40 -14.81 -4.75 -33.16
N GLU A 41 -14.48 -3.98 -32.17
CA GLU A 41 -13.21 -3.23 -32.13
C GLU A 41 -12.00 -4.13 -32.38
N CYS A 42 -12.11 -5.42 -32.03
CA CYS A 42 -11.08 -6.43 -32.26
C CYS A 42 -11.04 -6.94 -33.71
N SER A 43 -12.06 -6.71 -34.50
CA SER A 43 -12.16 -7.18 -35.92
C SER A 43 -11.97 -6.05 -36.93
N ASN A 44 -11.72 -4.85 -36.51
CA ASN A 44 -11.61 -3.63 -37.34
C ASN A 44 -10.49 -3.66 -38.40
N GLY A 45 -9.63 -4.60 -38.43
CA GLY A 45 -8.65 -4.78 -39.51
C GLY A 45 -9.00 -5.89 -40.49
N TYR A 46 -10.05 -6.67 -40.20
CA TYR A 46 -10.35 -7.90 -40.92
C TYR A 46 -11.20 -7.71 -42.18
N ASN A 47 -11.96 -6.63 -42.27
CA ASN A 47 -12.89 -6.37 -43.41
C ASN A 47 -12.24 -5.63 -44.59
N GLY A 48 -10.94 -5.74 -44.79
CA GLY A 48 -10.27 -5.11 -45.92
C GLY A 48 -10.11 -3.59 -45.79
N GLY A 49 -10.34 -3.06 -44.59
CA GLY A 49 -9.94 -1.70 -44.23
C GLY A 49 -8.42 -1.59 -44.22
N THR A 50 -7.88 -0.43 -44.48
CA THR A 50 -6.46 -0.17 -44.31
C THR A 50 -6.10 -0.47 -42.84
N PRO A 51 -5.16 -1.39 -42.53
CA PRO A 51 -4.77 -1.65 -41.17
C PRO A 51 -4.39 -0.34 -40.51
N THR A 52 -5.03 0.01 -39.42
CA THR A 52 -4.53 1.09 -38.58
C THR A 52 -3.20 0.63 -38.05
N PRO A 53 -2.10 1.34 -38.29
CA PRO A 53 -0.82 0.92 -37.74
C PRO A 53 -0.99 0.71 -36.24
N PRO A 54 -0.43 -0.35 -35.65
CA PRO A 54 -0.47 -0.54 -34.21
C PRO A 54 0.04 0.73 -33.57
N VAL A 55 -0.80 1.35 -32.73
CA VAL A 55 -0.38 2.51 -31.95
C VAL A 55 0.63 1.96 -30.98
N ASN A 56 1.91 2.12 -31.28
CA ASN A 56 2.95 1.81 -30.30
C ASN A 56 2.70 2.68 -29.08
N PRO A 57 2.49 2.11 -27.91
CA PRO A 57 2.26 2.93 -26.73
C PRO A 57 3.46 3.86 -26.54
N GLU A 58 3.17 5.13 -26.30
CA GLU A 58 4.20 6.08 -25.90
C GLU A 58 4.65 5.75 -24.47
N PHE A 59 5.94 5.68 -24.26
CA PHE A 59 6.52 5.44 -22.93
C PHE A 59 7.03 6.74 -22.31
N PRO A 60 6.96 6.87 -20.99
CA PRO A 60 6.44 5.89 -20.01
C PRO A 60 4.92 5.78 -20.01
N ILE A 61 4.41 4.60 -19.65
CA ILE A 61 2.98 4.39 -19.39
C ILE A 61 2.73 4.60 -17.89
N GLU A 62 1.81 5.48 -17.53
CA GLU A 62 1.38 5.68 -16.16
C GLU A 62 0.26 4.71 -15.79
N VAL A 63 0.40 4.08 -14.62
CA VAL A 63 -0.61 3.21 -14.01
C VAL A 63 -0.95 3.78 -12.65
N GLU A 64 -2.19 4.17 -12.49
CA GLU A 64 -2.72 4.80 -11.28
C GLU A 64 -3.56 3.82 -10.47
N ASP A 65 -3.40 3.86 -9.16
CA ASP A 65 -4.28 3.23 -8.19
C ASP A 65 -4.79 4.31 -7.23
N ASN A 66 -6.06 4.65 -7.40
CA ASN A 66 -6.76 5.67 -6.62
C ASN A 66 -7.65 5.05 -5.53
N GLN A 67 -7.47 3.76 -5.22
CA GLN A 67 -8.11 3.13 -4.09
C GLN A 67 -7.52 3.67 -2.78
N ASN A 68 -8.39 4.01 -1.85
CA ASN A 68 -7.97 4.43 -0.52
C ASN A 68 -7.58 3.23 0.33
N TYR A 69 -6.47 3.37 1.06
CA TYR A 69 -5.99 2.38 2.03
C TYR A 69 -5.71 3.09 3.34
N THR A 70 -6.52 2.79 4.37
CA THR A 70 -6.38 3.40 5.70
C THR A 70 -5.49 2.54 6.59
N TYR A 71 -4.47 3.15 7.14
CA TYR A 71 -3.55 2.57 8.11
C TYR A 71 -3.89 3.10 9.51
N LEU A 72 -4.00 2.18 10.46
CA LEU A 72 -4.39 2.44 11.84
C LEU A 72 -3.33 1.85 12.77
N PHE A 73 -2.91 2.60 13.76
CA PHE A 73 -1.87 2.17 14.71
C PHE A 73 -2.22 2.47 16.15
N GLU A 74 -1.73 1.59 17.04
CA GLU A 74 -1.62 1.75 18.49
C GLU A 74 -0.18 2.05 18.88
N ASP A 75 0.06 3.06 19.72
CA ASP A 75 1.40 3.50 20.11
C ASP A 75 2.00 2.72 21.29
N GLN A 76 1.17 1.97 22.02
CA GLN A 76 1.54 1.35 23.28
C GLN A 76 2.28 0.01 23.15
N TRP A 77 2.38 -0.56 21.91
CA TRP A 77 3.17 -1.79 21.74
C TRP A 77 4.45 -1.77 22.59
N PRO A 78 4.80 -2.86 23.30
CA PRO A 78 4.23 -4.20 23.29
C PRO A 78 3.04 -4.42 24.23
N LEU A 79 2.46 -3.37 24.80
CA LEU A 79 1.19 -3.39 25.56
C LEU A 79 0.02 -3.08 24.63
N TYR A 80 -1.21 -3.49 24.99
CA TYR A 80 -2.37 -3.24 24.16
C TYR A 80 -2.86 -1.79 24.17
N GLY A 81 -2.64 -1.05 25.28
CA GLY A 81 -3.28 0.25 25.44
C GLY A 81 -4.80 0.12 25.58
N ASP A 82 -5.53 1.13 25.16
CA ASP A 82 -7.01 1.17 25.13
C ASP A 82 -7.59 0.52 23.86
N TYR A 83 -6.73 0.27 22.88
CA TYR A 83 -7.01 -0.48 21.67
C TYR A 83 -8.13 0.16 20.83
N ASP A 84 -8.09 1.47 20.67
CA ASP A 84 -9.00 2.20 19.79
C ASP A 84 -8.47 2.36 18.35
N MET A 85 -7.19 2.02 18.13
CA MET A 85 -6.52 2.00 16.82
C MET A 85 -6.53 3.37 16.12
N ASN A 86 -6.43 4.44 16.88
CA ASN A 86 -6.46 5.80 16.37
C ASN A 86 -5.26 6.66 16.81
N ASP A 87 -4.28 6.08 17.52
CA ASP A 87 -3.06 6.79 17.92
C ASP A 87 -2.31 7.40 16.73
N LEU A 88 -2.38 6.73 15.57
CA LEU A 88 -2.06 7.34 14.29
C LEU A 88 -2.93 6.78 13.17
N VAL A 89 -3.53 7.68 12.38
CA VAL A 89 -4.33 7.32 11.21
C VAL A 89 -3.75 7.99 9.97
N MET A 90 -3.40 7.18 8.98
CA MET A 90 -2.94 7.63 7.67
C MET A 90 -3.76 6.98 6.56
N ILE A 91 -3.97 7.69 5.44
CA ILE A 91 -4.74 7.19 4.31
C ILE A 91 -3.92 7.37 3.03
N ILE A 92 -3.48 6.29 2.40
CA ILE A 92 -2.95 6.37 1.05
C ILE A 92 -4.11 6.71 0.12
N LYS A 93 -3.96 7.81 -0.64
CA LYS A 93 -4.99 8.35 -1.54
C LYS A 93 -4.71 8.03 -3.01
N GLU A 94 -3.44 7.98 -3.35
CA GLU A 94 -3.00 7.81 -4.73
C GLU A 94 -1.65 7.09 -4.74
N ARG A 95 -1.52 6.16 -5.65
CA ARG A 95 -0.29 5.45 -5.95
C ARG A 95 -0.13 5.35 -7.46
N THR A 96 0.90 5.97 -8.01
CA THR A 96 1.17 5.98 -9.45
C THR A 96 2.54 5.40 -9.73
N ILE A 97 2.63 4.51 -10.71
CA ILE A 97 3.90 4.01 -11.26
C ILE A 97 4.00 4.36 -12.73
N SER A 98 5.20 4.74 -13.18
CA SER A 98 5.51 4.98 -14.59
C SER A 98 6.34 3.81 -15.13
N LEU A 99 5.86 3.16 -16.17
CA LEU A 99 6.46 1.96 -16.75
C LEU A 99 7.21 2.28 -18.04
N ASN A 100 8.41 1.74 -18.18
CA ASN A 100 9.16 1.79 -19.43
C ASN A 100 8.74 0.66 -20.38
N LYS A 101 9.32 0.66 -21.60
CA LYS A 101 9.06 -0.34 -22.66
C LYS A 101 9.35 -1.79 -22.25
N ASN A 102 10.14 -2.01 -21.19
CA ASN A 102 10.47 -3.33 -20.66
C ASN A 102 9.58 -3.74 -19.49
N ASN A 103 8.46 -3.03 -19.26
CA ASN A 103 7.56 -3.22 -18.13
C ASN A 103 8.28 -3.13 -16.77
N LYS A 104 9.22 -2.18 -16.65
CA LYS A 104 9.93 -1.86 -15.41
C LYS A 104 9.55 -0.47 -14.94
N VAL A 105 9.49 -0.30 -13.62
CA VAL A 105 9.13 0.98 -13.02
C VAL A 105 10.32 1.93 -13.07
N GLU A 106 10.11 3.11 -13.64
CA GLU A 106 11.08 4.21 -13.67
C GLU A 106 10.78 5.26 -12.62
N GLU A 107 9.51 5.45 -12.32
CA GLU A 107 9.05 6.43 -11.34
C GLU A 107 7.93 5.84 -10.49
N PHE A 108 7.94 6.17 -9.20
CA PHE A 108 6.87 5.87 -8.26
C PHE A 108 6.48 7.13 -7.50
N LYS A 109 5.19 7.44 -7.51
CA LYS A 109 4.58 8.54 -6.75
C LYS A 109 3.61 7.98 -5.73
N LEU A 110 3.60 8.57 -4.55
CA LEU A 110 2.64 8.24 -3.50
C LEU A 110 2.10 9.52 -2.87
N SER A 111 0.78 9.55 -2.66
CA SER A 111 0.09 10.58 -1.90
C SER A 111 -0.62 9.95 -0.71
N ILE A 112 -0.38 10.49 0.49
CA ILE A 112 -0.88 9.98 1.75
C ILE A 112 -1.40 11.15 2.59
N ASP A 113 -2.57 10.98 3.20
CA ASP A 113 -3.11 11.91 4.17
C ASP A 113 -2.78 11.44 5.58
N LEU A 114 -2.14 12.28 6.38
CA LEU A 114 -2.12 12.16 7.83
C LEU A 114 -3.46 12.69 8.34
N ALA A 115 -4.31 11.80 8.82
CA ALA A 115 -5.71 12.10 9.11
C ALA A 115 -5.97 12.37 10.59
N ALA A 116 -5.33 11.62 11.50
CA ALA A 116 -5.54 11.77 12.95
C ALA A 116 -4.30 11.34 13.74
N THR A 117 -4.19 11.84 14.95
CA THR A 117 -3.32 11.32 16.01
C THR A 117 -4.02 11.40 17.37
N GLY A 118 -4.33 10.24 17.97
CA GLY A 118 -4.86 10.09 19.34
C GLY A 118 -3.78 10.07 20.38
N ALA A 119 -2.56 9.76 20.00
CA ALA A 119 -1.42 9.67 20.92
C ALA A 119 -1.11 10.99 21.61
N THR A 120 -0.65 10.90 22.86
CA THR A 120 -0.08 12.02 23.62
C THR A 120 1.46 12.03 23.58
N LYS A 121 2.05 11.31 22.64
CA LYS A 121 3.50 11.18 22.44
C LYS A 121 3.88 11.63 21.03
N SER A 122 5.17 11.93 20.84
CA SER A 122 5.70 12.17 19.50
C SER A 122 5.69 10.87 18.70
N ILE A 123 4.99 10.87 17.57
CA ILE A 123 4.96 9.75 16.63
C ILE A 123 5.46 10.24 15.27
N GLY A 124 6.48 9.59 14.76
CA GLY A 124 6.92 9.73 13.38
C GLY A 124 6.49 8.55 12.53
N ALA A 125 6.53 8.70 11.21
CA ALA A 125 6.18 7.63 10.29
C ALA A 125 7.09 7.58 9.07
N ALA A 126 7.23 6.38 8.51
CA ALA A 126 7.95 6.11 7.27
C ALA A 126 7.35 4.90 6.53
N ILE A 127 7.80 4.70 5.29
CA ILE A 127 7.45 3.53 4.48
C ILE A 127 8.75 2.83 4.08
N MET A 128 8.87 1.54 4.39
CA MET A 128 9.89 0.68 3.81
C MET A 128 9.30 -0.01 2.58
N LEU A 129 9.99 0.07 1.46
CA LEU A 129 9.58 -0.59 0.22
C LEU A 129 10.16 -2.01 0.20
N ASP A 130 9.37 -2.98 0.66
CA ASP A 130 9.77 -4.39 0.81
C ASP A 130 9.97 -5.08 -0.54
N GLY A 131 11.09 -4.95 -1.16
CA GLY A 131 11.41 -5.48 -2.50
C GLY A 131 12.21 -4.49 -3.32
N VAL A 132 12.34 -3.23 -2.84
CA VAL A 132 13.14 -2.21 -3.50
C VAL A 132 14.42 -1.97 -2.69
N PRO A 133 15.58 -2.46 -3.14
CA PRO A 133 16.84 -2.18 -2.48
C PRO A 133 17.10 -0.68 -2.39
N ALA A 134 17.69 -0.21 -1.29
CA ALA A 134 18.04 1.21 -1.13
C ALA A 134 18.91 1.74 -2.29
N SER A 135 19.74 0.89 -2.88
CA SER A 135 20.59 1.21 -4.05
C SER A 135 19.80 1.38 -5.35
N ALA A 136 18.54 0.99 -5.41
CA ALA A 136 17.70 1.17 -6.59
C ALA A 136 17.15 2.60 -6.72
N ILE A 137 17.27 3.43 -5.69
CA ILE A 137 16.88 4.84 -5.72
C ILE A 137 17.96 5.63 -6.44
N MET A 138 17.64 6.14 -7.63
CA MET A 138 18.63 6.73 -8.55
C MET A 138 18.89 8.22 -8.33
N GLN A 139 17.95 8.91 -7.71
CA GLN A 139 18.00 10.36 -7.49
C GLN A 139 17.42 10.71 -6.11
N PRO A 140 17.72 11.89 -5.58
CA PRO A 140 17.10 12.35 -4.35
C PRO A 140 15.57 12.34 -4.44
N VAL A 141 14.92 11.76 -3.43
CA VAL A 141 13.46 11.74 -3.31
C VAL A 141 12.92 13.17 -3.32
N GLU A 142 11.91 13.41 -4.11
CA GLU A 142 11.17 14.66 -4.16
C GLU A 142 9.99 14.59 -3.18
N PHE A 143 10.07 15.37 -2.10
CA PHE A 143 9.01 15.46 -1.09
C PHE A 143 8.20 16.73 -1.29
N SER A 144 6.88 16.66 -1.08
CA SER A 144 6.02 17.85 -1.05
C SER A 144 6.40 18.84 0.06
N ASP A 145 6.95 18.35 1.17
CA ASP A 145 7.37 19.17 2.32
C ASP A 145 8.57 18.55 3.05
N ASN A 146 9.78 19.03 2.74
CA ASN A 146 11.00 18.58 3.40
C ASN A 146 11.10 19.03 4.88
N SER A 147 10.24 19.95 5.34
CA SER A 147 10.28 20.42 6.71
C SER A 147 9.79 19.40 7.72
N LEU A 148 9.07 18.38 7.26
CA LEU A 148 8.47 17.34 8.08
C LEU A 148 9.45 16.21 8.47
N ILE A 149 10.61 16.12 7.82
CA ILE A 149 11.54 14.96 7.91
C ILE A 149 12.94 15.33 8.40
N LYS A 150 13.07 16.39 9.21
CA LYS A 150 14.37 16.96 9.64
C LYS A 150 15.14 16.04 10.59
N SER A 151 14.47 15.17 11.33
CA SER A 151 15.11 14.32 12.32
C SER A 151 15.61 12.98 11.78
N PHE A 152 15.26 12.60 10.57
CA PHE A 152 15.79 11.39 9.94
C PHE A 152 17.27 11.53 9.55
N ASN A 153 18.03 10.45 9.69
CA ASN A 153 19.39 10.36 9.16
C ASN A 153 19.34 9.94 7.69
N LEU A 154 19.33 10.92 6.78
CA LEU A 154 19.15 10.68 5.35
C LEU A 154 20.50 10.56 4.63
N ASN A 155 20.54 9.69 3.63
CA ASN A 155 21.65 9.63 2.68
C ASN A 155 21.50 10.70 1.56
N SER A 156 22.41 10.70 0.58
CA SER A 156 22.38 11.65 -0.55
C SER A 156 21.09 11.60 -1.36
N ASN A 157 20.40 10.43 -1.41
CA ASN A 157 19.14 10.26 -2.12
C ASN A 157 17.92 10.55 -1.23
N LYS A 158 18.12 11.14 -0.05
CA LYS A 158 17.08 11.51 0.92
C LYS A 158 16.22 10.33 1.41
N ILE A 159 16.71 9.11 1.35
CA ILE A 159 16.15 7.95 2.03
C ILE A 159 16.91 7.69 3.32
N GLU A 160 16.32 6.95 4.24
CA GLU A 160 16.97 6.65 5.53
C GLU A 160 18.24 5.84 5.33
N ASN A 161 19.33 6.33 5.93
CA ASN A 161 20.66 5.74 5.78
C ASN A 161 20.79 4.41 6.54
N GLY A 162 21.60 3.50 6.00
CA GLY A 162 21.92 2.23 6.66
C GLY A 162 20.88 1.12 6.51
N GLN A 163 19.87 1.31 5.69
CA GLN A 163 18.84 0.32 5.39
C GLN A 163 19.19 -0.51 4.14
N ASP A 164 18.74 -1.79 4.10
CA ASP A 164 18.89 -2.64 2.91
C ASP A 164 17.83 -2.30 1.85
N TYR A 165 16.60 -2.11 2.30
CA TYR A 165 15.48 -1.65 1.48
C TYR A 165 15.34 -0.13 1.58
N ALA A 166 14.73 0.47 0.58
CA ALA A 166 14.46 1.89 0.59
C ALA A 166 13.43 2.24 1.68
N VAL A 167 13.84 3.05 2.65
CA VAL A 167 12.97 3.59 3.69
C VAL A 167 12.76 5.07 3.42
N ILE A 168 11.53 5.42 3.07
CA ILE A 168 11.11 6.77 2.72
C ILE A 168 10.43 7.39 3.94
N PRO A 169 11.01 8.44 4.55
CA PRO A 169 10.39 9.13 5.67
C PRO A 169 9.15 9.90 5.23
N LEU A 170 8.15 9.98 6.09
CA LEU A 170 6.94 10.76 5.88
C LEU A 170 6.94 12.01 6.75
N PHE A 171 7.12 11.85 8.04
CA PHE A 171 7.21 12.94 9.02
C PHE A 171 7.88 12.48 10.30
N ASP A 172 8.50 13.45 10.99
CA ASP A 172 9.16 13.24 12.28
C ASP A 172 8.18 13.17 13.46
N ASP A 173 7.07 13.91 13.34
CA ASP A 173 6.13 14.18 14.41
C ASP A 173 4.75 14.52 13.84
N ALA A 174 3.78 13.66 14.13
CA ALA A 174 2.41 13.79 13.62
C ALA A 174 1.72 15.09 14.07
N HIS A 175 1.90 15.49 15.33
CA HIS A 175 1.29 16.72 15.86
C HIS A 175 1.79 17.95 15.11
N LYS A 176 3.11 18.06 14.92
CA LYS A 176 3.71 19.16 14.17
C LYS A 176 3.29 19.14 12.70
N ALA A 177 3.19 17.96 12.10
CA ALA A 177 2.73 17.83 10.73
C ALA A 177 1.27 18.29 10.57
N LEU A 178 0.43 18.07 11.59
CA LEU A 178 -0.94 18.58 11.67
C LEU A 178 -1.04 20.05 12.16
N GLY A 179 0.10 20.74 12.31
CA GLY A 179 0.14 22.14 12.69
C GLY A 179 -0.14 22.41 14.17
N ARG A 180 0.22 21.47 15.06
CA ARG A 180 0.05 21.58 16.51
C ARG A 180 1.41 21.51 17.22
N ASP A 181 1.58 22.32 18.24
CA ASP A 181 2.81 22.37 19.05
C ASP A 181 2.73 21.48 20.30
N ARG A 182 1.56 20.99 20.63
CA ARG A 182 1.30 20.17 21.81
C ARG A 182 0.92 18.76 21.40
N TYR A 183 1.26 17.80 22.25
CA TYR A 183 0.85 16.39 22.11
C TYR A 183 -0.55 16.20 22.69
N GLU A 184 -1.55 16.65 21.95
CA GLU A 184 -2.96 16.55 22.26
C GLU A 184 -3.66 15.77 21.14
N GLN A 185 -4.72 15.07 21.48
CA GLN A 185 -5.47 14.27 20.51
C GLN A 185 -6.06 15.15 19.40
N ILE A 186 -5.86 14.75 18.15
CA ILE A 186 -6.32 15.46 16.96
C ILE A 186 -7.18 14.52 16.12
N ASN A 187 -8.39 14.94 15.76
CA ASN A 187 -9.33 14.20 14.91
C ASN A 187 -9.73 12.83 15.46
N THR A 188 -9.75 12.67 16.79
CA THR A 188 -10.22 11.45 17.47
C THR A 188 -11.42 11.69 18.37
N PHE A 189 -11.66 12.94 18.79
CA PHE A 189 -12.89 13.36 19.46
C PHE A 189 -13.83 14.10 18.52
N ALA A 190 -15.12 13.81 18.57
CA ALA A 190 -16.12 14.57 17.84
C ALA A 190 -16.17 16.03 18.34
N ASN A 191 -16.16 16.99 17.43
CA ASN A 191 -16.32 18.42 17.73
C ASN A 191 -15.31 19.01 18.74
N HIS A 192 -14.07 18.51 18.72
CA HIS A 192 -13.03 19.01 19.60
C HIS A 192 -12.29 20.23 18.98
N SER A 193 -11.82 21.16 19.82
CA SER A 193 -11.09 22.36 19.37
C SER A 193 -9.74 22.06 18.72
N ASN A 194 -9.17 20.89 18.98
CA ASN A 194 -7.90 20.43 18.39
C ASN A 194 -8.08 19.82 17.00
N ASN A 195 -9.31 19.53 16.58
CA ASN A 195 -9.57 18.99 15.26
C ASN A 195 -9.09 19.95 14.17
N THR A 196 -8.54 19.42 13.12
CA THR A 196 -7.93 20.18 12.01
C THR A 196 -8.16 19.47 10.68
N ASN A 197 -7.79 20.13 9.59
CA ASN A 197 -7.75 19.48 8.28
C ASN A 197 -6.66 18.42 8.27
N VAL A 198 -6.85 17.40 7.46
CA VAL A 198 -5.81 16.40 7.17
C VAL A 198 -4.59 17.07 6.52
N LYS A 199 -3.40 16.52 6.77
CA LYS A 199 -2.18 16.95 6.11
C LYS A 199 -1.84 16.00 4.98
N ASN A 200 -1.93 16.47 3.75
CA ASN A 200 -1.44 15.71 2.60
C ASN A 200 0.09 15.74 2.55
N ILE A 201 0.67 14.59 2.34
CA ILE A 201 2.11 14.34 2.22
C ILE A 201 2.31 13.50 0.97
N SER A 202 3.18 13.93 0.08
CA SER A 202 3.49 13.17 -1.12
C SER A 202 4.99 13.12 -1.39
N PHE A 203 5.39 12.09 -2.10
CA PHE A 203 6.75 11.97 -2.60
C PHE A 203 6.80 11.30 -3.97
N THR A 204 7.89 11.57 -4.68
CA THR A 204 8.23 10.95 -5.96
C THR A 204 9.63 10.37 -5.88
N ILE A 205 9.81 9.14 -6.32
CA ILE A 205 11.11 8.48 -6.44
C ILE A 205 11.39 8.05 -7.88
N LYS A 206 12.65 8.18 -8.29
CA LYS A 206 13.17 7.65 -9.55
C LYS A 206 13.92 6.35 -9.27
N LEU A 207 13.56 5.30 -10.01
CA LEU A 207 14.04 3.95 -9.79
C LEU A 207 14.99 3.49 -10.89
N SER A 208 15.87 2.56 -10.55
CA SER A 208 16.63 1.82 -11.54
C SER A 208 15.69 0.93 -12.38
N ASN A 209 16.01 0.72 -13.67
CA ASN A 209 15.21 -0.06 -14.62
C ASN A 209 15.14 -1.58 -14.31
N LEU A 210 15.24 -1.96 -13.03
CA LEU A 210 15.21 -3.35 -12.57
C LEU A 210 13.96 -3.69 -11.76
N ILE A 211 13.25 -2.68 -11.28
CA ILE A 211 12.10 -2.86 -10.38
C ILE A 211 10.86 -3.25 -11.17
N SER A 212 10.23 -4.35 -10.80
CA SER A 212 8.95 -4.77 -11.40
C SER A 212 7.77 -4.05 -10.72
N PRO A 213 6.63 -3.91 -11.42
CA PRO A 213 5.42 -3.32 -10.81
C PRO A 213 4.98 -4.02 -9.52
N ASP A 214 5.17 -5.34 -9.42
CA ASP A 214 4.79 -6.13 -8.26
C ASP A 214 5.56 -5.76 -6.99
N GLU A 215 6.79 -5.24 -7.13
CA GLU A 215 7.60 -4.80 -5.98
C GLU A 215 7.09 -3.50 -5.35
N LEU A 216 6.17 -2.81 -6.02
CA LEU A 216 5.52 -1.60 -5.54
C LEU A 216 4.00 -1.79 -5.34
N ASN A 217 3.54 -3.04 -5.31
CA ASN A 217 2.16 -3.35 -4.93
C ASN A 217 1.89 -2.87 -3.50
N ILE A 218 0.64 -2.53 -3.19
CA ILE A 218 0.24 -2.04 -1.86
C ILE A 218 0.71 -2.97 -0.72
N ASN A 219 0.72 -4.28 -0.96
CA ASN A 219 1.20 -5.29 0.00
C ASN A 219 2.73 -5.33 0.15
N LYS A 220 3.46 -4.49 -0.56
CA LYS A 220 4.92 -4.30 -0.44
C LYS A 220 5.29 -2.96 0.19
N LEU A 221 4.30 -2.13 0.45
CA LEU A 221 4.47 -0.87 1.16
C LEU A 221 4.36 -1.13 2.66
N ASN A 222 5.49 -1.36 3.29
CA ASN A 222 5.61 -1.60 4.73
C ASN A 222 5.56 -0.27 5.48
N VAL A 223 4.33 0.21 5.73
CA VAL A 223 4.07 1.44 6.48
C VAL A 223 4.27 1.17 7.97
N PHE A 224 5.01 2.03 8.63
CA PHE A 224 5.27 1.92 10.06
C PHE A 224 5.36 3.27 10.76
N ILE A 225 5.17 3.22 12.06
CA ILE A 225 5.36 4.35 12.97
C ILE A 225 6.52 4.08 13.91
N PHE A 226 7.08 5.15 14.46
CA PHE A 226 8.03 5.05 15.57
C PHE A 226 7.68 6.06 16.65
N VAL A 227 7.75 5.61 17.90
CA VAL A 227 7.27 6.34 19.07
C VAL A 227 8.45 6.88 19.86
N GLU A 228 8.40 8.19 20.23
CA GLU A 228 9.42 8.87 21.03
C GLU A 228 10.85 8.60 20.56
N GLY A 229 11.10 8.81 19.29
CA GLY A 229 12.17 8.24 18.50
C GLY A 229 13.59 8.50 18.98
N ASN A 230 14.21 7.51 19.58
CA ASN A 230 15.66 7.37 19.51
C ASN A 230 16.04 6.79 18.14
N ARG A 231 16.83 7.54 17.36
CA ARG A 231 17.13 7.24 15.95
C ARG A 231 17.83 5.90 15.71
N ASN A 232 18.52 5.34 16.69
CA ASN A 232 19.38 4.16 16.51
C ASN A 232 18.89 2.91 17.23
N ASN A 233 17.80 2.96 17.95
CA ASN A 233 17.19 1.84 18.68
C ASN A 233 15.75 2.21 18.98
N ARG A 234 14.97 2.42 17.92
CA ARG A 234 13.65 3.02 18.01
C ARG A 234 12.56 1.97 18.21
N LYS A 235 11.54 2.35 18.94
CA LYS A 235 10.32 1.60 19.08
C LYS A 235 9.51 1.76 17.78
N GLU A 236 9.66 0.80 16.87
CA GLU A 236 8.89 0.74 15.64
C GLU A 236 7.64 -0.11 15.82
N ILE A 237 6.56 0.28 15.17
CA ILE A 237 5.32 -0.49 15.10
C ILE A 237 4.90 -0.54 13.64
N HIS A 238 4.90 -1.73 13.08
CA HIS A 238 4.52 -1.99 11.70
C HIS A 238 3.11 -2.59 11.64
N VAL A 239 2.52 -2.55 10.45
CA VAL A 239 1.35 -3.38 10.18
C VAL A 239 1.71 -4.84 10.45
N ILE A 240 0.79 -5.58 11.03
CA ILE A 240 1.00 -6.98 11.41
C ILE A 240 1.61 -7.80 10.28
N GLY A 241 2.65 -8.56 10.60
CA GLY A 241 3.35 -9.45 9.67
C GLY A 241 4.49 -8.82 8.88
N TYR A 242 4.58 -7.49 8.81
CA TYR A 242 5.71 -6.82 8.16
C TYR A 242 6.96 -6.82 9.06
N GLN A 243 8.12 -7.03 8.44
CA GLN A 243 9.40 -7.04 9.14
C GLN A 243 9.80 -5.64 9.63
N PRO A 244 10.53 -5.56 10.77
CA PRO A 244 11.10 -4.30 11.25
C PRO A 244 12.21 -3.81 10.33
N THR A 245 12.54 -2.51 10.43
CA THR A 245 13.76 -1.98 9.82
C THR A 245 15.01 -2.40 10.63
N LYS A 246 16.21 -2.10 10.09
CA LYS A 246 17.47 -2.33 10.81
C LYS A 246 17.65 -1.45 12.05
N LEU A 247 16.89 -0.38 12.19
CA LEU A 247 16.96 0.54 13.33
C LEU A 247 15.96 0.22 14.44
N ALA A 248 15.09 -0.77 14.21
CA ALA A 248 14.09 -1.20 15.19
C ALA A 248 14.75 -1.84 16.43
N ASN A 249 14.20 -1.53 17.59
CA ASN A 249 14.55 -2.22 18.84
C ASN A 249 13.86 -3.59 18.92
N THR A 250 14.51 -4.61 18.40
CA THR A 250 13.98 -5.98 18.43
C THR A 250 14.08 -6.65 19.82
N ASP A 251 14.75 -6.05 20.80
CA ASP A 251 14.76 -6.54 22.18
C ASP A 251 13.38 -6.42 22.85
N LEU A 252 12.50 -5.61 22.29
CA LEU A 252 11.12 -5.50 22.75
C LEU A 252 10.23 -6.67 22.29
N PHE A 253 10.67 -7.47 21.31
CA PHE A 253 9.90 -8.59 20.77
C PHE A 253 9.72 -9.70 21.81
N GLY A 254 8.50 -10.27 21.84
CA GLY A 254 8.10 -11.29 22.81
C GLY A 254 7.85 -10.78 24.23
N GLY A 255 8.01 -9.47 24.46
CA GLY A 255 7.72 -8.82 25.74
C GLY A 255 6.24 -8.56 25.97
N ASN A 256 5.82 -8.48 27.23
CA ASN A 256 4.42 -8.16 27.62
C ASN A 256 3.36 -8.95 26.82
N ASN A 257 2.54 -8.26 26.02
CA ASN A 257 1.49 -8.88 25.21
C ASN A 257 1.99 -9.33 23.83
N ASP A 258 3.19 -8.92 23.42
CA ASP A 258 3.76 -9.23 22.12
C ASP A 258 4.21 -10.70 22.00
N ASN A 259 4.07 -11.26 20.81
CA ASN A 259 4.49 -12.61 20.44
C ASN A 259 5.39 -12.61 19.19
N SER A 260 6.00 -11.46 18.92
CA SER A 260 6.90 -11.31 17.78
C SER A 260 8.22 -12.05 18.02
N SER A 261 8.85 -12.50 16.95
CA SER A 261 10.12 -13.20 16.96
C SER A 261 10.86 -13.02 15.65
N VAL A 262 12.08 -12.50 15.70
CA VAL A 262 12.93 -12.35 14.51
C VAL A 262 13.28 -13.71 13.92
N SER A 263 13.69 -14.68 14.76
CA SER A 263 14.03 -16.03 14.30
C SER A 263 12.83 -16.79 13.73
N GLY A 264 11.64 -16.54 14.28
CA GLY A 264 10.37 -17.12 13.82
C GLY A 264 9.74 -16.38 12.64
N LYS A 265 10.33 -15.26 12.18
CA LYS A 265 9.76 -14.39 11.15
C LYS A 265 8.31 -14.01 11.43
N LYS A 266 8.03 -13.70 12.69
CA LYS A 266 6.70 -13.34 13.19
C LYS A 266 6.77 -11.95 13.78
N TYR A 267 6.02 -11.01 13.23
CA TYR A 267 6.22 -9.61 13.54
C TYR A 267 4.91 -8.90 13.92
N TYR A 268 4.97 -8.09 14.98
CA TYR A 268 3.91 -7.19 15.46
C TYR A 268 2.56 -7.85 15.66
N ILE A 269 2.60 -9.08 16.18
CA ILE A 269 1.42 -9.87 16.52
C ILE A 269 1.43 -10.20 18.00
N SER A 270 0.30 -10.08 18.66
CA SER A 270 0.17 -10.39 20.08
C SER A 270 0.03 -11.89 20.36
N LYS A 271 0.10 -12.24 21.63
CA LYS A 271 -0.17 -13.61 22.14
C LYS A 271 -1.60 -14.07 21.84
N ASP A 272 -2.52 -13.11 21.69
CA ASP A 272 -3.93 -13.34 21.37
C ASP A 272 -4.24 -13.13 19.87
N ASN A 273 -3.21 -13.09 19.02
CA ASN A 273 -3.29 -12.80 17.57
C ASN A 273 -3.89 -11.43 17.23
N LEU A 274 -3.78 -10.45 18.13
CA LEU A 274 -4.15 -9.06 17.86
C LEU A 274 -2.98 -8.31 17.23
N ALA A 275 -3.28 -7.22 16.53
CA ALA A 275 -2.31 -6.36 15.85
C ALA A 275 -2.21 -4.99 16.53
N TRP A 276 -1.07 -4.31 16.41
CA TRP A 276 -0.89 -2.89 16.77
C TRP A 276 -0.85 -1.96 15.56
N GLY A 277 -0.80 -2.54 14.37
CA GLY A 277 -0.94 -1.84 13.10
C GLY A 277 -1.73 -2.69 12.12
N ILE A 278 -2.71 -2.09 11.48
CA ILE A 278 -3.55 -2.73 10.44
C ILE A 278 -3.71 -1.81 9.24
N MET A 279 -4.01 -2.41 8.09
CA MET A 279 -4.41 -1.71 6.89
C MET A 279 -5.81 -2.18 6.46
N VAL A 280 -6.68 -1.24 6.14
CA VAL A 280 -8.04 -1.48 5.65
C VAL A 280 -8.19 -0.88 4.25
N PRO A 281 -8.61 -1.66 3.22
CA PRO A 281 -8.61 -1.21 1.83
C PRO A 281 -9.84 -0.34 1.48
N THR A 282 -10.05 0.72 2.23
CA THR A 282 -11.16 1.68 2.04
C THR A 282 -10.90 2.97 2.82
N ASP A 283 -11.73 4.00 2.62
CA ASP A 283 -11.91 5.09 3.56
C ASP A 283 -12.56 4.55 4.83
N PHE A 284 -11.74 4.36 5.85
CA PHE A 284 -12.18 3.75 7.10
C PHE A 284 -12.63 4.82 8.11
N LYS A 285 -13.65 4.52 8.89
CA LYS A 285 -14.12 5.35 9.99
C LYS A 285 -13.47 4.88 11.29
N TRP A 286 -12.38 5.53 11.74
CA TRP A 286 -11.71 5.11 12.97
C TRP A 286 -12.54 5.37 14.23
N ALA A 287 -12.26 4.61 15.28
CA ALA A 287 -12.96 4.75 16.56
C ALA A 287 -12.71 6.13 17.18
N LEU A 288 -13.68 6.60 17.97
CA LEU A 288 -13.45 7.75 18.83
C LEU A 288 -12.41 7.41 19.91
N GLU A 289 -11.73 8.42 20.39
CA GLU A 289 -10.74 8.33 21.47
C GLU A 289 -11.28 7.55 22.67
N TYR A 290 -10.48 6.64 23.22
CA TYR A 290 -10.80 5.73 24.33
C TYR A 290 -11.95 4.74 24.03
N VAL A 291 -12.35 4.59 22.78
CA VAL A 291 -13.39 3.64 22.39
C VAL A 291 -12.79 2.45 21.69
N ASN A 292 -12.62 1.35 22.42
CA ASN A 292 -12.00 0.14 21.91
C ASN A 292 -12.65 -0.32 20.59
N ILE A 293 -11.83 -0.53 19.54
CA ILE A 293 -12.27 -0.88 18.19
C ILE A 293 -13.17 -2.12 18.15
N LYS A 294 -12.97 -3.07 19.08
CA LYS A 294 -13.79 -4.29 19.19
C LYS A 294 -15.25 -3.99 19.55
N THR A 295 -15.50 -2.85 20.21
CA THR A 295 -16.86 -2.41 20.59
C THR A 295 -17.52 -1.58 19.49
N VAL A 296 -16.73 -1.05 18.56
CA VAL A 296 -17.19 -0.31 17.38
C VAL A 296 -17.51 -1.26 16.24
N TYR A 297 -16.61 -2.19 15.98
CA TYR A 297 -16.66 -3.15 14.88
C TYR A 297 -16.82 -4.57 15.44
N SER A 298 -18.05 -5.05 15.53
CA SER A 298 -18.38 -6.31 16.19
C SER A 298 -17.71 -7.56 15.56
N LEU A 299 -17.37 -7.49 14.29
CA LEU A 299 -16.72 -8.57 13.53
C LEU A 299 -15.18 -8.49 13.52
N PHE A 300 -14.61 -7.41 14.06
CA PHE A 300 -13.15 -7.17 14.06
C PHE A 300 -12.37 -8.26 14.77
N THR A 301 -12.83 -8.68 15.97
CA THR A 301 -12.11 -9.68 16.76
C THR A 301 -11.98 -11.01 16.02
N ASP A 302 -13.05 -11.46 15.39
CA ASP A 302 -13.02 -12.72 14.62
C ASP A 302 -12.11 -12.62 13.40
N TRP A 303 -12.09 -11.46 12.76
CA TRP A 303 -11.20 -11.20 11.62
C TRP A 303 -9.74 -11.25 12.05
N VAL A 304 -9.33 -10.41 13.01
CA VAL A 304 -7.93 -10.26 13.39
C VAL A 304 -7.37 -11.55 14.03
N THR A 305 -8.13 -12.21 14.92
CA THR A 305 -7.66 -13.44 15.59
C THR A 305 -7.60 -14.66 14.65
N SER A 306 -8.35 -14.63 13.55
CA SER A 306 -8.27 -15.65 12.50
C SER A 306 -7.15 -15.41 11.48
N GLY A 307 -6.32 -14.37 11.66
CA GLY A 307 -5.31 -13.99 10.70
C GLY A 307 -5.90 -13.42 9.39
N GLY A 308 -7.03 -12.73 9.47
CA GLY A 308 -7.68 -12.11 8.32
C GLY A 308 -8.56 -13.04 7.47
N VAL A 309 -8.78 -14.28 7.91
CA VAL A 309 -9.54 -15.29 7.13
C VAL A 309 -11.04 -15.13 7.27
N LYS A 310 -11.53 -14.90 8.51
CA LYS A 310 -12.95 -14.70 8.77
C LYS A 310 -13.34 -13.24 8.60
N ASN A 311 -14.61 -13.01 8.24
CA ASN A 311 -15.22 -11.67 8.20
C ASN A 311 -14.34 -10.62 7.47
N GLN A 312 -13.87 -10.94 6.28
CA GLN A 312 -12.94 -10.12 5.48
C GLN A 312 -13.44 -8.69 5.20
N GLU A 313 -14.73 -8.45 5.33
CA GLU A 313 -15.36 -7.14 5.18
C GLU A 313 -15.88 -6.59 6.53
N TRP A 314 -15.22 -6.94 7.64
CA TRP A 314 -15.61 -6.58 9.01
C TRP A 314 -15.88 -5.07 9.20
N TRP A 315 -15.21 -4.22 8.45
CA TRP A 315 -15.34 -2.75 8.52
C TRP A 315 -16.66 -2.21 7.97
N LYS A 316 -17.45 -3.01 7.26
CA LYS A 316 -18.75 -2.59 6.72
C LYS A 316 -19.86 -2.55 7.78
N THR A 317 -19.66 -3.19 8.94
CA THR A 317 -20.63 -3.26 10.02
C THR A 317 -20.06 -2.63 11.29
N PHE A 318 -20.53 -1.45 11.63
CA PHE A 318 -20.02 -0.69 12.77
C PHE A 318 -21.10 0.17 13.45
N ASP A 319 -20.84 0.55 14.71
CA ASP A 319 -21.64 1.50 15.47
C ASP A 319 -21.25 2.94 15.07
N SER A 320 -22.12 3.57 14.29
CA SER A 320 -21.87 4.91 13.74
C SER A 320 -21.82 6.03 14.81
N SER A 321 -22.24 5.75 16.05
CA SER A 321 -22.14 6.70 17.16
C SER A 321 -20.77 6.73 17.81
N LYS A 322 -19.91 5.73 17.52
CA LYS A 322 -18.62 5.51 18.14
C LYS A 322 -17.43 5.75 17.20
N VAL A 323 -17.67 6.31 16.03
CA VAL A 323 -16.63 6.62 15.05
C VAL A 323 -16.46 8.11 14.84
N TYR A 324 -15.25 8.52 14.48
CA TYR A 324 -14.97 9.88 14.04
C TYR A 324 -15.63 10.13 12.66
N LYS A 325 -16.21 11.34 12.48
CA LYS A 325 -17.06 11.70 11.32
C LYS A 325 -16.38 12.70 10.41
#